data_19d89f7630b4876804e2cc32f82bf300
#
_entry.id   19d89f7630b4876804e2cc32f82bf300
#
_cell.length_a   1.000
_cell.length_b   1.000
_cell.length_c   1.000
_cell.angle_alpha   90.00
_cell.angle_beta   90.00
_cell.angle_gamma   90.00
#
_symmetry.space_group_name_H-M   'P 1'
#
loop_
_entity.id
_entity.type
_entity.pdbx_description
1 polymer ?
#
loop_
_entity_poly.entity_id
_entity_poly.type
_entity_poly.pdbx_seq_one_letter_code
_entity_poly.pdbx_strand_id
1 'polypeptide(L)'
;LEAREIELPEGTPLSLDMALRFTEDDPDSTVRWNTMGRTGGQNNDLVALSHGGGPEDPDRKMEILDFFRRLDNGVREVIEGTERPLLFMGVEYLFPIYQEANNYHKLLEEHSVRGNPDQWNDKDIQERAWEAVSDLLQQPRRDALERYANQAGTGETGTGLEEVILAGVDGRIDTLFLAQDAFRWGSFDPENRKFAYFDGPSVQAEDLIDRAGVEALRTGANIFPLPEEEMPDNAPVAAIYRY
;
A
#
# COMPACT_ATOMS: atom_id res chain seq x y z
N LEU A 1 -0.13 12.40 -0.31
CA LEU A 1 0.04 11.25 0.59
C LEU A 1 -0.32 11.66 2.00
N GLU A 2 -1.07 10.82 2.71
CA GLU A 2 -1.50 11.05 4.08
C GLU A 2 -1.27 9.77 4.89
N ALA A 3 -0.68 9.88 6.07
CA ALA A 3 -0.58 8.79 7.03
C ALA A 3 -1.88 8.77 7.87
N ARG A 4 -2.42 7.58 8.07
CA ARG A 4 -3.61 7.37 8.89
C ARG A 4 -3.40 6.18 9.81
N GLU A 5 -3.62 6.38 11.09
CA GLU A 5 -3.67 5.29 12.06
C GLU A 5 -4.91 4.42 11.81
N ILE A 6 -4.73 3.11 11.90
CA ILE A 6 -5.79 2.11 11.76
C ILE A 6 -5.91 1.36 13.07
N GLU A 7 -7.12 1.33 13.62
CA GLU A 7 -7.41 0.55 14.81
C GLU A 7 -7.35 -0.96 14.48
N LEU A 8 -6.62 -1.70 15.32
CA LEU A 8 -6.56 -3.16 15.22
C LEU A 8 -7.75 -3.79 15.95
N PRO A 9 -8.14 -5.03 15.59
CA PRO A 9 -9.23 -5.75 16.23
C PRO A 9 -9.05 -5.89 17.74
N GLU A 10 -10.17 -5.94 18.47
CA GLU A 10 -10.19 -6.13 19.91
C GLU A 10 -9.45 -7.42 20.31
N GLY A 11 -8.57 -7.33 21.32
CA GLY A 11 -7.74 -8.45 21.76
C GLY A 11 -6.37 -8.54 21.06
N THR A 12 -6.09 -7.69 20.06
CA THR A 12 -4.73 -7.60 19.50
C THR A 12 -3.82 -6.87 20.46
N PRO A 13 -2.67 -7.46 20.90
CA PRO A 13 -1.77 -6.80 21.80
C PRO A 13 -1.02 -5.67 21.09
N LEU A 14 -1.08 -4.46 21.64
CA LEU A 14 -0.39 -3.27 21.10
C LEU A 14 1.02 -3.08 21.68
N SER A 15 1.39 -3.86 22.69
CA SER A 15 2.71 -3.85 23.30
C SER A 15 3.08 -5.24 23.82
N LEU A 16 4.38 -5.49 24.00
CA LEU A 16 4.87 -6.75 24.58
C LEU A 16 4.33 -6.96 26.00
N ASP A 17 4.26 -5.91 26.83
CA ASP A 17 3.71 -5.98 28.18
C ASP A 17 2.23 -6.40 28.19
N MET A 18 1.46 -5.91 27.23
CA MET A 18 0.06 -6.30 27.05
C MET A 18 -0.06 -7.77 26.63
N ALA A 19 0.78 -8.24 25.72
CA ALA A 19 0.80 -9.65 25.31
C ALA A 19 1.14 -10.60 26.47
N LEU A 20 2.10 -10.22 27.30
CA LEU A 20 2.50 -11.01 28.48
C LEU A 20 1.38 -11.11 29.51
N ARG A 21 0.62 -10.04 29.76
CA ARG A 21 -0.54 -10.06 30.67
C ARG A 21 -1.64 -11.01 30.19
N PHE A 22 -1.93 -11.03 28.90
CA PHE A 22 -2.90 -11.98 28.33
C PHE A 22 -2.48 -13.45 28.48
N THR A 23 -1.18 -13.71 28.57
CA THR A 23 -0.66 -15.08 28.78
C THR A 23 -0.78 -15.52 30.25
N GLU A 24 -0.73 -14.61 31.20
CA GLU A 24 -0.93 -14.90 32.62
C GLU A 24 -2.38 -15.27 32.96
N ASP A 25 -3.36 -14.73 32.22
CA ASP A 25 -4.79 -14.98 32.42
C ASP A 25 -5.31 -16.23 31.68
N ASP A 26 -4.50 -16.89 30.84
CA ASP A 26 -4.85 -18.12 30.13
C ASP A 26 -4.51 -19.38 30.97
N PRO A 27 -5.52 -20.12 31.47
CA PRO A 27 -5.31 -21.31 32.31
C PRO A 27 -4.62 -22.47 31.58
N ASP A 28 -4.56 -22.48 30.25
CA ASP A 28 -3.88 -23.49 29.43
C ASP A 28 -2.44 -23.10 29.07
N SER A 29 -1.97 -21.92 29.48
CA SER A 29 -0.62 -21.47 29.24
C SER A 29 0.37 -22.29 30.08
N THR A 30 1.19 -23.10 29.44
CA THR A 30 2.24 -23.91 30.09
C THR A 30 3.48 -23.09 30.50
N VAL A 31 3.49 -21.80 30.27
CA VAL A 31 4.61 -20.91 30.61
C VAL A 31 4.46 -20.42 32.05
N ARG A 32 5.09 -21.12 32.98
CA ARG A 32 5.20 -20.69 34.39
C ARG A 32 6.27 -19.62 34.51
N TRP A 33 5.86 -18.38 34.66
CA TRP A 33 6.74 -17.28 35.01
C TRP A 33 7.16 -17.37 36.49
N ASN A 34 8.43 -17.44 36.70
CA ASN A 34 8.98 -17.44 38.05
C ASN A 34 9.01 -15.99 38.57
N THR A 35 7.92 -15.57 39.21
CA THR A 35 7.81 -14.28 39.89
C THR A 35 8.70 -14.23 41.11
N MET A 36 9.96 -13.83 40.97
CA MET A 36 10.79 -13.46 42.13
C MET A 36 11.00 -11.94 42.12
N GLY A 37 10.39 -11.29 43.12
CA GLY A 37 10.78 -9.95 43.51
C GLY A 37 9.80 -8.82 43.33
N ARG A 38 8.69 -8.85 44.07
CA ARG A 38 7.83 -7.68 44.25
C ARG A 38 8.37 -6.80 45.38
N THR A 39 8.92 -5.64 45.03
CA THR A 39 9.05 -4.53 46.01
C THR A 39 8.53 -3.25 45.31
N GLY A 40 7.56 -2.64 45.98
CA GLY A 40 6.75 -1.56 45.46
C GLY A 40 7.46 -0.23 45.34
N GLY A 41 6.89 0.63 44.48
CA GLY A 41 7.21 2.04 44.32
C GLY A 41 6.33 2.63 43.22
N GLN A 42 5.37 3.48 43.64
CA GLN A 42 4.63 4.34 42.74
C GLN A 42 5.58 5.29 42.02
N ASN A 43 5.63 5.25 40.71
CA ASN A 43 5.78 6.44 39.83
C ASN A 43 5.61 6.03 38.36
N ASN A 44 4.89 6.87 37.70
CA ASN A 44 4.49 6.80 36.28
C ASN A 44 5.72 7.15 35.42
N ASP A 45 6.57 6.18 35.15
CA ASP A 45 7.64 6.28 34.17
C ASP A 45 7.66 4.96 33.38
N LEU A 46 7.73 5.05 32.08
CA LEU A 46 8.00 3.95 31.15
C LEU A 46 9.17 3.13 31.68
N VAL A 47 8.84 2.08 32.43
CA VAL A 47 9.84 1.22 33.05
C VAL A 47 10.52 0.46 31.91
N ALA A 48 11.71 0.91 31.56
CA ALA A 48 12.67 0.05 30.90
C ALA A 48 12.73 -1.25 31.68
N LEU A 49 12.16 -2.33 31.15
CA LEU A 49 12.22 -3.66 31.71
C LEU A 49 13.69 -4.11 31.76
N SER A 50 14.33 -3.76 32.85
CA SER A 50 15.65 -4.27 33.24
C SER A 50 15.50 -5.69 33.79
N HIS A 51 15.23 -6.65 32.93
CA HIS A 51 15.58 -8.03 33.16
C HIS A 51 16.84 -8.29 32.36
N GLY A 52 17.89 -8.70 33.01
CA GLY A 52 19.29 -8.76 32.59
C GLY A 52 19.64 -9.72 31.44
N GLY A 53 18.80 -9.82 30.42
CA GLY A 53 19.07 -10.51 29.15
C GLY A 53 19.18 -9.48 28.04
N GLY A 54 20.28 -9.50 27.28
CA GLY A 54 20.44 -8.69 26.07
C GLY A 54 19.50 -9.17 24.95
N PRO A 55 19.52 -8.52 23.75
CA PRO A 55 18.73 -8.93 22.58
C PRO A 55 18.95 -10.39 22.13
N GLU A 56 19.99 -11.04 22.61
CA GLU A 56 20.39 -12.42 22.30
C GLU A 56 19.85 -13.47 23.29
N ASP A 57 19.05 -13.04 24.30
CA ASP A 57 18.43 -13.97 25.25
C ASP A 57 17.33 -14.79 24.52
N PRO A 58 17.45 -16.14 24.48
CA PRO A 58 16.51 -17.00 23.79
C PRO A 58 15.08 -16.89 24.34
N ASP A 59 14.90 -16.74 25.65
CA ASP A 59 13.58 -16.64 26.28
C ASP A 59 12.89 -15.34 25.86
N ARG A 60 13.64 -14.22 25.84
CA ARG A 60 13.12 -12.94 25.38
C ARG A 60 12.79 -12.93 23.89
N LYS A 61 13.58 -13.62 23.07
CA LYS A 61 13.27 -13.77 21.63
C LYS A 61 11.94 -14.51 21.45
N MET A 62 11.68 -15.55 22.23
CA MET A 62 10.43 -16.32 22.17
C MET A 62 9.21 -15.47 22.59
N GLU A 63 9.35 -14.65 23.62
CA GLU A 63 8.30 -13.70 24.03
C GLU A 63 7.96 -12.70 22.94
N ILE A 64 8.97 -12.10 22.32
CA ILE A 64 8.79 -11.16 21.21
C ILE A 64 8.15 -11.86 20.00
N LEU A 65 8.56 -13.08 19.69
CA LEU A 65 8.00 -13.87 18.62
C LEU A 65 6.51 -14.17 18.85
N ASP A 66 6.12 -14.55 20.06
CA ASP A 66 4.72 -14.81 20.40
C ASP A 66 3.88 -13.51 20.34
N PHE A 67 4.42 -12.41 20.85
CA PHE A 67 3.81 -11.10 20.68
C PHE A 67 3.57 -10.76 19.20
N PHE A 68 4.58 -10.93 18.37
CA PHE A 68 4.47 -10.64 16.94
C PHE A 68 3.48 -11.57 16.20
N ARG A 69 3.37 -12.84 16.59
CA ARG A 69 2.35 -13.75 16.02
C ARG A 69 0.94 -13.28 16.32
N ARG A 70 0.69 -12.82 17.55
CA ARG A 70 -0.62 -12.26 17.93
C ARG A 70 -0.89 -10.93 17.24
N LEU A 71 0.11 -10.07 17.13
CA LEU A 71 0.02 -8.81 16.40
C LEU A 71 -0.25 -9.06 14.91
N ASP A 72 0.48 -9.99 14.28
CA ASP A 72 0.32 -10.35 12.87
C ASP A 72 -1.11 -10.84 12.56
N ASN A 73 -1.71 -11.61 13.47
CA ASN A 73 -3.11 -12.04 13.30
C ASN A 73 -4.07 -10.83 13.24
N GLY A 74 -3.91 -9.85 14.13
CA GLY A 74 -4.73 -8.63 14.09
C GLY A 74 -4.46 -7.76 12.87
N VAL A 75 -3.20 -7.61 12.48
CA VAL A 75 -2.84 -6.88 11.25
C VAL A 75 -3.44 -7.55 10.02
N ARG A 76 -3.32 -8.88 9.91
CA ARG A 76 -3.89 -9.64 8.80
C ARG A 76 -5.39 -9.49 8.68
N GLU A 77 -6.12 -9.50 9.78
CA GLU A 77 -7.57 -9.29 9.76
C GLU A 77 -7.96 -7.96 9.13
N VAL A 78 -7.16 -6.90 9.36
CA VAL A 78 -7.40 -5.57 8.79
C VAL A 78 -7.04 -5.47 7.31
N ILE A 79 -5.97 -6.18 6.88
CA ILE A 79 -5.48 -6.12 5.50
C ILE A 79 -5.94 -7.30 4.64
N GLU A 80 -6.71 -8.23 5.18
CA GLU A 80 -7.23 -9.39 4.46
C GLU A 80 -8.03 -8.97 3.22
N GLY A 81 -7.80 -9.66 2.11
CA GLY A 81 -8.41 -9.34 0.82
C GLY A 81 -7.82 -8.10 0.13
N THR A 82 -6.79 -7.48 0.70
CA THR A 82 -6.03 -6.43 0.03
C THR A 82 -4.74 -6.98 -0.57
N GLU A 83 -4.26 -6.36 -1.65
CA GLU A 83 -2.96 -6.65 -2.25
C GLU A 83 -1.91 -5.58 -1.88
N ARG A 84 -2.11 -4.90 -0.75
CA ARG A 84 -1.25 -3.79 -0.32
C ARG A 84 0.05 -4.31 0.28
N PRO A 85 1.20 -3.69 -0.02
CA PRO A 85 2.47 -4.05 0.62
C PRO A 85 2.44 -3.70 2.11
N LEU A 86 3.05 -4.55 2.94
CA LEU A 86 3.27 -4.34 4.36
C LEU A 86 4.74 -3.98 4.59
N LEU A 87 5.00 -2.80 5.14
CA LEU A 87 6.33 -2.33 5.47
C LEU A 87 6.55 -2.38 6.99
N PHE A 88 7.61 -3.05 7.43
CA PHE A 88 8.03 -3.02 8.83
C PHE A 88 8.82 -1.74 9.12
N MET A 89 8.46 -1.08 10.22
CA MET A 89 9.19 0.08 10.75
C MET A 89 9.50 -0.17 12.23
N GLY A 90 10.77 -0.20 12.61
CA GLY A 90 11.15 -0.53 13.97
C GLY A 90 12.64 -0.70 14.19
N VAL A 91 12.98 -1.12 15.40
CA VAL A 91 14.38 -1.39 15.78
C VAL A 91 14.90 -2.59 14.99
N GLU A 92 16.12 -2.49 14.49
CA GLU A 92 16.70 -3.43 13.51
C GLU A 92 16.62 -4.91 13.92
N TYR A 93 16.89 -5.25 15.18
CA TYR A 93 16.88 -6.65 15.64
C TYR A 93 15.48 -7.27 15.71
N LEU A 94 14.42 -6.45 15.69
CA LEU A 94 13.04 -6.93 15.72
C LEU A 94 12.56 -7.42 14.35
N PHE A 95 13.11 -6.92 13.27
CA PHE A 95 12.66 -7.27 11.92
C PHE A 95 12.80 -8.76 11.60
N PRO A 96 13.93 -9.43 11.84
CA PRO A 96 14.04 -10.87 11.62
C PRO A 96 13.05 -11.69 12.47
N ILE A 97 12.72 -11.22 13.69
CA ILE A 97 11.73 -11.90 14.55
C ILE A 97 10.31 -11.69 13.98
N TYR A 98 10.02 -10.48 13.47
CA TYR A 98 8.74 -10.23 12.81
C TYR A 98 8.61 -11.03 11.51
N GLN A 99 9.65 -11.16 10.71
CA GLN A 99 9.65 -12.02 9.51
C GLN A 99 9.33 -13.48 9.86
N GLU A 100 9.86 -14.01 10.98
CA GLU A 100 9.56 -15.36 11.47
C GLU A 100 8.09 -15.51 11.93
N ALA A 101 7.49 -14.44 12.45
CA ALA A 101 6.11 -14.42 12.94
C ALA A 101 5.08 -14.18 11.82
N ASN A 102 5.46 -13.44 10.80
CA ASN A 102 4.57 -12.93 9.76
C ASN A 102 4.07 -14.04 8.83
N ASN A 103 2.78 -13.97 8.49
CA ASN A 103 2.13 -14.87 7.53
C ASN A 103 1.50 -14.11 6.35
N TYR A 104 1.71 -12.80 6.27
CA TYR A 104 1.18 -12.00 5.17
C TYR A 104 2.15 -11.99 3.98
N HIS A 105 1.68 -12.45 2.84
CA HIS A 105 2.50 -12.69 1.63
C HIS A 105 3.06 -11.44 0.94
N LYS A 106 2.61 -10.23 1.35
CA LYS A 106 3.10 -8.94 0.82
C LYS A 106 3.96 -8.18 1.81
N LEU A 107 4.52 -8.85 2.82
CA LEU A 107 5.56 -8.24 3.63
C LEU A 107 6.77 -7.93 2.75
N LEU A 108 7.25 -6.69 2.82
CA LEU A 108 8.44 -6.25 2.11
C LEU A 108 9.69 -6.75 2.84
N GLU A 109 10.17 -7.94 2.50
CA GLU A 109 11.26 -8.63 3.20
C GLU A 109 12.61 -7.93 3.05
N GLU A 110 12.84 -7.28 1.90
CA GLU A 110 14.09 -6.57 1.60
C GLU A 110 14.05 -5.09 2.04
N HIS A 111 12.89 -4.61 2.49
CA HIS A 111 12.67 -3.22 2.85
C HIS A 111 12.20 -3.16 4.31
N SER A 112 12.90 -2.39 5.12
CA SER A 112 12.47 -2.04 6.47
C SER A 112 12.99 -0.66 6.83
N VAL A 113 12.22 0.10 7.61
CA VAL A 113 12.65 1.39 8.13
C VAL A 113 13.20 1.19 9.53
N ARG A 114 14.51 1.39 9.68
CA ARG A 114 15.21 1.20 10.96
C ARG A 114 15.09 2.42 11.84
N GLY A 115 14.84 2.20 13.12
CA GLY A 115 14.79 3.25 14.13
C GLY A 115 13.76 2.98 15.20
N ASN A 116 13.51 3.97 16.08
CA ASN A 116 12.45 3.89 17.08
C ASN A 116 11.26 4.74 16.63
N PRO A 117 10.14 4.13 16.18
CA PRO A 117 8.96 4.85 15.71
C PRO A 117 8.31 5.74 16.77
N ASP A 118 8.46 5.44 18.06
CA ASP A 118 7.91 6.25 19.16
C ASP A 118 8.47 7.68 19.20
N GLN A 119 9.61 7.90 18.54
CA GLN A 119 10.25 9.22 18.45
C GLN A 119 9.84 10.01 17.21
N TRP A 120 8.98 9.45 16.36
CA TRP A 120 8.59 10.04 15.08
C TRP A 120 7.15 10.54 15.15
N ASN A 121 6.91 11.67 14.52
CA ASN A 121 5.56 12.13 14.27
C ASN A 121 5.01 11.50 12.96
N ASP A 122 3.72 11.66 12.69
CA ASP A 122 3.06 11.07 11.52
C ASP A 122 3.73 11.46 10.19
N LYS A 123 4.24 12.69 10.10
CA LYS A 123 4.94 13.15 8.92
C LYS A 123 6.29 12.46 8.74
N ASP A 124 7.03 12.27 9.82
CA ASP A 124 8.31 11.55 9.79
C ASP A 124 8.10 10.09 9.37
N ILE A 125 7.03 9.45 9.89
CA ILE A 125 6.63 8.08 9.53
C ILE A 125 6.30 8.01 8.03
N GLN A 126 5.49 8.94 7.54
CA GLN A 126 5.10 9.00 6.14
C GLN A 126 6.30 9.20 5.20
N GLU A 127 7.17 10.17 5.51
CA GLU A 127 8.35 10.47 4.68
C GLU A 127 9.29 9.27 4.61
N ARG A 128 9.59 8.64 5.75
CA ARG A 128 10.47 7.45 5.81
C ARG A 128 9.86 6.23 5.13
N ALA A 129 8.56 6.01 5.33
CA ALA A 129 7.86 4.94 4.62
C ALA A 129 7.89 5.16 3.11
N TRP A 130 7.63 6.39 2.66
CA TRP A 130 7.67 6.74 1.24
C TRP A 130 9.07 6.54 0.65
N GLU A 131 10.11 7.01 1.32
CA GLU A 131 11.50 6.82 0.89
C GLU A 131 11.84 5.34 0.70
N ALA A 132 11.37 4.49 1.63
CA ALA A 132 11.64 3.05 1.58
C ALA A 132 10.91 2.31 0.45
N VAL A 133 9.72 2.79 0.03
CA VAL A 133 8.86 2.02 -0.89
C VAL A 133 8.58 2.73 -2.21
N SER A 134 8.97 4.00 -2.38
CA SER A 134 8.63 4.81 -3.56
C SER A 134 9.10 4.16 -4.86
N ASP A 135 10.31 3.62 -4.89
CA ASP A 135 10.85 2.96 -6.07
C ASP A 135 10.06 1.69 -6.43
N LEU A 136 9.72 0.89 -5.42
CA LEU A 136 8.91 -0.32 -5.61
C LEU A 136 7.51 0.02 -6.14
N LEU A 137 6.85 1.03 -5.55
CA LEU A 137 5.51 1.44 -5.97
C LEU A 137 5.47 2.11 -7.35
N GLN A 138 6.57 2.75 -7.76
CA GLN A 138 6.68 3.37 -9.07
C GLN A 138 7.15 2.40 -10.17
N GLN A 139 7.68 1.25 -9.81
CA GLN A 139 8.21 0.29 -10.79
C GLN A 139 7.16 -0.14 -11.82
N PRO A 140 5.91 -0.52 -11.48
CA PRO A 140 4.90 -0.90 -12.46
C PRO A 140 4.60 0.21 -13.48
N ARG A 141 4.63 1.47 -13.02
CA ARG A 141 4.46 2.64 -13.90
C ARG A 141 5.62 2.79 -14.87
N ARG A 142 6.87 2.66 -14.38
CA ARG A 142 8.08 2.72 -15.22
C ARG A 142 8.09 1.62 -16.27
N ASP A 143 7.79 0.39 -15.85
CA ASP A 143 7.72 -0.75 -16.76
C ASP A 143 6.65 -0.57 -17.84
N ALA A 144 5.50 0.01 -17.47
CA ALA A 144 4.43 0.31 -18.41
C ALA A 144 4.85 1.38 -19.42
N LEU A 145 5.53 2.45 -19.00
CA LEU A 145 6.05 3.49 -19.89
C LEU A 145 7.14 2.95 -20.83
N GLU A 146 8.05 2.11 -20.33
CA GLU A 146 9.05 1.45 -21.17
C GLU A 146 8.38 0.53 -22.21
N ARG A 147 7.38 -0.24 -21.79
CA ARG A 147 6.61 -1.09 -22.72
C ARG A 147 5.91 -0.26 -23.79
N TYR A 148 5.29 0.87 -23.42
CA TYR A 148 4.69 1.78 -24.39
C TYR A 148 5.70 2.26 -25.41
N ALA A 149 6.87 2.74 -24.97
CA ALA A 149 7.92 3.22 -25.87
C ALA A 149 8.42 2.12 -26.83
N ASN A 150 8.54 0.89 -26.34
CA ASN A 150 8.97 -0.26 -27.17
C ASN A 150 7.93 -0.69 -28.20
N GLN A 151 6.63 -0.46 -27.93
CA GLN A 151 5.53 -0.81 -28.81
C GLN A 151 5.04 0.36 -29.70
N ALA A 152 5.61 1.55 -29.53
CA ALA A 152 5.25 2.72 -30.33
C ALA A 152 5.43 2.45 -31.83
N GLY A 153 4.40 2.78 -32.62
CA GLY A 153 4.41 2.59 -34.08
C GLY A 153 4.14 1.18 -34.58
N THR A 154 3.90 0.20 -33.69
CA THR A 154 3.54 -1.18 -34.08
C THR A 154 2.04 -1.37 -34.34
N GLY A 155 1.20 -0.41 -33.94
CA GLY A 155 -0.24 -0.52 -33.89
C GLY A 155 -0.81 -1.06 -32.58
N GLU A 156 0.07 -1.41 -31.63
CA GLU A 156 -0.31 -1.88 -30.29
C GLU A 156 -0.45 -0.73 -29.27
N THR A 157 -0.24 0.51 -29.71
CA THR A 157 -0.40 1.72 -28.89
C THR A 157 -1.23 2.77 -29.62
N GLY A 158 -1.91 3.65 -28.87
CA GLY A 158 -2.69 4.74 -29.42
C GLY A 158 -2.81 5.92 -28.44
N THR A 159 -2.99 7.14 -29.02
CA THR A 159 -3.12 8.40 -28.27
C THR A 159 -4.38 9.19 -28.65
N GLY A 160 -5.14 8.71 -29.64
CA GLY A 160 -6.40 9.34 -30.04
C GLY A 160 -7.48 9.14 -29.00
N LEU A 161 -8.02 10.23 -28.42
CA LEU A 161 -9.01 10.14 -27.35
C LEU A 161 -10.23 9.29 -27.73
N GLU A 162 -10.79 9.50 -28.93
CA GLU A 162 -11.93 8.70 -29.42
C GLU A 162 -11.54 7.23 -29.60
N GLU A 163 -10.37 6.98 -30.18
CA GLU A 163 -9.84 5.63 -30.38
C GLU A 163 -9.67 4.90 -29.07
N VAL A 164 -9.08 5.58 -28.08
CA VAL A 164 -8.84 5.02 -26.74
C VAL A 164 -10.16 4.73 -26.02
N ILE A 165 -11.16 5.63 -26.07
CA ILE A 165 -12.47 5.38 -25.49
C ILE A 165 -13.14 4.16 -26.15
N LEU A 166 -13.11 4.08 -27.49
CA LEU A 166 -13.68 2.95 -28.21
C LEU A 166 -12.94 1.64 -27.88
N ALA A 167 -11.62 1.67 -27.78
CA ALA A 167 -10.83 0.52 -27.34
C ALA A 167 -11.17 0.09 -25.89
N GLY A 168 -11.46 1.05 -25.02
CA GLY A 168 -11.93 0.78 -23.65
C GLY A 168 -13.27 0.06 -23.64
N VAL A 169 -14.25 0.58 -24.39
CA VAL A 169 -15.57 -0.06 -24.56
C VAL A 169 -15.44 -1.49 -25.09
N ASP A 170 -14.55 -1.70 -26.06
CA ASP A 170 -14.30 -3.02 -26.68
C ASP A 170 -13.43 -3.94 -25.80
N GLY A 171 -12.95 -3.49 -24.64
CA GLY A 171 -12.10 -4.28 -23.73
C GLY A 171 -10.69 -4.53 -24.24
N ARG A 172 -10.21 -3.75 -25.22
CA ARG A 172 -8.90 -3.90 -25.86
C ARG A 172 -7.76 -3.24 -25.12
N ILE A 173 -8.04 -2.37 -24.12
CA ILE A 173 -6.99 -1.69 -23.35
C ILE A 173 -6.40 -2.65 -22.33
N ASP A 174 -5.08 -2.78 -22.32
CA ASP A 174 -4.29 -3.42 -21.28
C ASP A 174 -3.82 -2.40 -20.24
N THR A 175 -3.26 -1.29 -20.72
CA THR A 175 -2.76 -0.21 -19.89
C THR A 175 -3.17 1.15 -20.47
N LEU A 176 -3.60 2.04 -19.59
CA LEU A 176 -4.01 3.40 -19.93
C LEU A 176 -3.21 4.43 -19.12
N PHE A 177 -2.64 5.40 -19.78
CA PHE A 177 -2.05 6.60 -19.18
C PHE A 177 -3.01 7.77 -19.36
N LEU A 178 -3.22 8.55 -18.29
CA LEU A 178 -4.12 9.71 -18.27
C LEU A 178 -3.37 10.93 -17.73
N ALA A 179 -3.45 12.05 -18.43
CA ALA A 179 -2.92 13.32 -17.92
C ALA A 179 -3.77 13.80 -16.72
N GLN A 180 -3.13 14.08 -15.56
CA GLN A 180 -3.81 14.38 -14.30
C GLN A 180 -4.66 15.66 -14.34
N ASP A 181 -4.18 16.71 -15.00
CA ASP A 181 -4.80 18.04 -14.99
C ASP A 181 -5.38 18.42 -16.36
N ALA A 182 -5.55 17.47 -17.26
CA ALA A 182 -6.14 17.66 -18.57
C ALA A 182 -7.65 17.38 -18.55
N PHE A 183 -8.42 18.20 -19.25
CA PHE A 183 -9.87 18.06 -19.37
C PHE A 183 -10.28 18.15 -20.85
N ARG A 184 -11.19 17.28 -21.26
CA ARG A 184 -11.78 17.34 -22.60
C ARG A 184 -13.28 17.19 -22.53
N TRP A 185 -13.98 18.32 -22.52
CA TRP A 185 -15.44 18.35 -22.40
C TRP A 185 -16.10 17.86 -23.68
N GLY A 186 -17.05 16.93 -23.51
CA GLY A 186 -17.79 16.34 -24.62
C GLY A 186 -18.90 15.44 -24.14
N SER A 187 -19.46 14.69 -25.05
CA SER A 187 -20.35 13.55 -24.74
C SER A 187 -20.01 12.39 -25.65
N PHE A 188 -20.17 11.19 -25.13
CA PHE A 188 -20.01 9.94 -25.87
C PHE A 188 -21.29 9.12 -25.83
N ASP A 189 -21.80 8.77 -27.02
CA ASP A 189 -22.90 7.85 -27.20
C ASP A 189 -22.34 6.44 -27.49
N PRO A 190 -22.37 5.52 -26.54
CA PRO A 190 -21.79 4.19 -26.72
C PRO A 190 -22.57 3.31 -27.72
N GLU A 191 -23.89 3.54 -27.89
CA GLU A 191 -24.71 2.77 -28.82
C GLU A 191 -24.40 3.09 -30.29
N ASN A 192 -24.23 4.39 -30.58
CA ASN A 192 -23.95 4.87 -31.94
C ASN A 192 -22.46 5.14 -32.17
N ARG A 193 -21.61 4.99 -31.13
CA ARG A 193 -20.15 5.25 -31.16
C ARG A 193 -19.82 6.65 -31.65
N LYS A 194 -20.61 7.65 -31.20
CA LYS A 194 -20.48 9.05 -31.64
C LYS A 194 -20.00 9.94 -30.49
N PHE A 195 -19.18 10.90 -30.87
CA PHE A 195 -18.67 11.93 -30.01
C PHE A 195 -19.20 13.29 -30.35
N ALA A 196 -19.43 14.14 -29.36
CA ALA A 196 -19.65 15.57 -29.53
C ALA A 196 -18.73 16.30 -28.54
N TYR A 197 -18.15 17.41 -28.98
CA TYR A 197 -17.22 18.21 -28.18
C TYR A 197 -17.87 19.52 -27.75
N PHE A 198 -17.52 19.99 -26.56
CA PHE A 198 -18.02 21.23 -25.95
C PHE A 198 -16.85 22.11 -25.49
N ASP A 199 -17.05 23.41 -25.46
CA ASP A 199 -16.02 24.37 -25.05
C ASP A 199 -15.81 24.42 -23.52
N GLY A 200 -16.70 23.77 -22.74
CA GLY A 200 -16.61 23.74 -21.29
C GLY A 200 -17.67 22.86 -20.62
N PRO A 201 -17.68 22.81 -19.30
CA PRO A 201 -18.62 21.99 -18.54
C PRO A 201 -20.08 22.45 -18.74
N SER A 202 -20.98 21.50 -18.93
CA SER A 202 -22.42 21.74 -19.03
C SER A 202 -23.18 20.51 -18.53
N VAL A 203 -24.50 20.62 -18.39
CA VAL A 203 -25.35 19.49 -17.96
C VAL A 203 -25.26 18.27 -18.90
N GLN A 204 -24.88 18.50 -20.14
CA GLN A 204 -24.76 17.46 -21.18
C GLN A 204 -23.31 17.06 -21.46
N ALA A 205 -22.35 17.75 -20.84
CA ALA A 205 -20.93 17.49 -21.03
C ALA A 205 -20.38 16.62 -19.90
N GLU A 206 -19.63 15.60 -20.28
CA GLU A 206 -18.75 14.84 -19.39
C GLU A 206 -17.29 15.12 -19.75
N ASP A 207 -16.38 14.82 -18.87
CA ASP A 207 -14.96 14.81 -19.22
C ASP A 207 -14.64 13.49 -19.94
N LEU A 208 -14.26 13.60 -21.21
CA LEU A 208 -13.96 12.43 -22.04
C LEU A 208 -12.65 11.75 -21.64
N ILE A 209 -11.75 12.42 -20.92
CA ILE A 209 -10.54 11.80 -20.36
C ILE A 209 -10.92 10.89 -19.21
N ASP A 210 -11.76 11.37 -18.28
CA ASP A 210 -12.33 10.52 -17.22
C ASP A 210 -13.14 9.37 -17.81
N ARG A 211 -13.89 9.62 -18.89
CA ARG A 211 -14.64 8.59 -19.59
C ARG A 211 -13.73 7.46 -20.10
N ALA A 212 -12.58 7.79 -20.68
CA ALA A 212 -11.59 6.79 -21.10
C ALA A 212 -11.13 5.93 -19.90
N GLY A 213 -10.86 6.56 -18.75
CA GLY A 213 -10.52 5.89 -17.51
C GLY A 213 -11.61 4.92 -17.03
N VAL A 214 -12.86 5.36 -17.03
CA VAL A 214 -14.00 4.53 -16.59
C VAL A 214 -14.18 3.31 -17.49
N GLU A 215 -14.10 3.46 -18.81
CA GLU A 215 -14.26 2.32 -19.74
C GLU A 215 -13.08 1.34 -19.61
N ALA A 216 -11.86 1.84 -19.43
CA ALA A 216 -10.68 1.00 -19.20
C ALA A 216 -10.77 0.21 -17.87
N LEU A 217 -11.22 0.86 -16.77
CA LEU A 217 -11.42 0.19 -15.49
C LEU A 217 -12.47 -0.92 -15.57
N ARG A 218 -13.56 -0.69 -16.26
CA ARG A 218 -14.64 -1.70 -16.44
C ARG A 218 -14.15 -3.00 -17.07
N THR A 219 -13.12 -2.90 -17.88
CA THR A 219 -12.54 -4.03 -18.61
C THR A 219 -11.24 -4.56 -17.97
N GLY A 220 -10.89 -4.06 -16.78
CA GLY A 220 -9.75 -4.53 -15.97
C GLY A 220 -8.39 -4.09 -16.52
N ALA A 221 -8.31 -2.91 -17.15
CA ALA A 221 -7.05 -2.31 -17.55
C ALA A 221 -6.30 -1.70 -16.35
N ASN A 222 -4.96 -1.66 -16.45
CA ASN A 222 -4.14 -0.89 -15.53
C ASN A 222 -4.21 0.60 -15.90
N ILE A 223 -4.37 1.48 -14.91
CA ILE A 223 -4.44 2.93 -15.15
C ILE A 223 -3.33 3.63 -14.38
N PHE A 224 -2.58 4.48 -15.08
CA PHE A 224 -1.53 5.32 -14.53
C PHE A 224 -1.84 6.79 -14.82
N PRO A 225 -2.31 7.56 -13.82
CA PRO A 225 -2.37 9.01 -13.93
C PRO A 225 -0.95 9.59 -13.91
N LEU A 226 -0.64 10.46 -14.87
CA LEU A 226 0.68 11.05 -15.06
C LEU A 226 0.58 12.57 -15.13
N PRO A 227 1.60 13.31 -14.65
CA PRO A 227 1.77 14.71 -15.00
C PRO A 227 1.86 14.89 -16.51
N GLU A 228 1.40 16.03 -17.02
CA GLU A 228 1.36 16.30 -18.49
C GLU A 228 2.74 16.13 -19.15
N GLU A 229 3.81 16.53 -18.46
CA GLU A 229 5.18 16.42 -18.94
C GLU A 229 5.71 14.98 -19.04
N GLU A 230 5.07 14.03 -18.36
CA GLU A 230 5.43 12.60 -18.40
C GLU A 230 4.54 11.79 -19.35
N MET A 231 3.53 12.43 -19.94
CA MET A 231 2.61 11.74 -20.84
C MET A 231 3.29 11.31 -22.14
N PRO A 232 3.08 10.06 -22.58
CA PRO A 232 3.54 9.59 -23.87
C PRO A 232 3.03 10.50 -25.01
N ASP A 233 3.92 10.84 -25.94
CA ASP A 233 3.63 11.67 -27.12
C ASP A 233 3.01 13.04 -26.81
N ASN A 234 3.12 13.55 -25.58
CA ASN A 234 2.44 14.75 -25.07
C ASN A 234 0.91 14.73 -25.31
N ALA A 235 0.33 13.55 -25.32
CA ALA A 235 -1.11 13.37 -25.50
C ALA A 235 -1.85 13.34 -24.16
N PRO A 236 -3.12 13.80 -24.07
CA PRO A 236 -3.87 13.76 -22.82
C PRO A 236 -4.25 12.34 -22.39
N VAL A 237 -4.23 11.40 -23.32
CA VAL A 237 -4.42 9.95 -23.08
C VAL A 237 -3.46 9.16 -23.95
N ALA A 238 -2.96 8.05 -23.42
CA ALA A 238 -2.17 7.08 -24.19
C ALA A 238 -2.49 5.66 -23.71
N ALA A 239 -2.63 4.72 -24.61
CA ALA A 239 -3.01 3.35 -24.30
C ALA A 239 -2.05 2.33 -24.90
N ILE A 240 -1.88 1.21 -24.20
CA ILE A 240 -1.32 -0.04 -24.73
C ILE A 240 -2.49 -0.99 -24.91
N TYR A 241 -2.60 -1.57 -26.10
CA TYR A 241 -3.66 -2.51 -26.43
C TYR A 241 -3.25 -3.96 -26.15
N ARG A 242 -4.23 -4.82 -25.90
CA ARG A 242 -4.01 -6.26 -25.67
C ARG A 242 -3.73 -7.01 -26.98
N TYR A 243 -4.27 -6.48 -28.06
CA TYR A 243 -4.18 -7.02 -29.44
C TYR A 243 -4.62 -5.98 -30.45
#